data_0f47e924997051873fdad658e842c7f4
#
_entry.id   0f47e924997051873fdad658e842c7f4
#
_cell.length_a   1.000
_cell.length_b   1.000
_cell.length_c   1.000
_cell.angle_alpha   90.00
_cell.angle_beta   90.00
_cell.angle_gamma   90.00
#
_symmetry.space_group_name_H-M   'P 1'
#
loop_
_entity.id
_entity.type
_entity.pdbx_description
1 polymer ?
#
loop_
_entity_poly.entity_id
_entity_poly.type
_entity_poly.pdbx_seq_one_letter_code
_entity_poly.pdbx_strand_id
1 'polypeptide(L)'
;QYAASGEKMSGNEQKMVEWSQMHEDADASNILPVYVSWQLNERMYGDLQGMNKQATRDKFGDEQVKIWRRSYDIPPPNGESLELTAARTIPYLESVLLPAYEQGKHLFVAAHGNSLRSIIMHLEGLSKEEVLGLEVPTGVPMMYELQNGVWKRTMW
;
A
#
# COMPACT_ATOMS: atom_id res chain seq x y z
N GLN A 1 3.38 22.14 -4.39
CA GLN A 1 2.57 22.15 -5.63
C GLN A 1 1.14 22.64 -5.43
N TYR A 2 0.75 23.13 -4.24
CA TYR A 2 -0.57 23.70 -3.96
C TYR A 2 -0.63 25.24 -4.05
N ALA A 3 0.46 25.88 -4.42
CA ALA A 3 0.53 27.35 -4.52
C ALA A 3 0.22 27.91 -5.93
N ALA A 4 -0.29 27.11 -6.87
CA ALA A 4 -0.51 27.56 -8.25
C ALA A 4 -1.88 28.15 -8.55
N SER A 5 -2.85 28.08 -7.64
CA SER A 5 -4.22 28.57 -7.88
C SER A 5 -4.48 30.02 -7.47
N GLY A 6 -3.57 30.68 -6.77
CA GLY A 6 -3.79 32.05 -6.27
C GLY A 6 -4.88 32.17 -5.20
N GLU A 7 -5.47 31.07 -4.76
CA GLU A 7 -6.45 31.05 -3.68
C GLU A 7 -5.78 31.14 -2.30
N LYS A 8 -6.43 31.84 -1.40
CA LYS A 8 -5.94 32.01 -0.03
C LYS A 8 -6.06 30.68 0.71
N MET A 9 -4.93 30.11 1.12
CA MET A 9 -4.89 28.85 1.86
C MET A 9 -5.71 28.96 3.16
N SER A 10 -6.46 27.89 3.48
CA SER A 10 -7.13 27.76 4.77
C SER A 10 -6.11 27.67 5.91
N GLY A 11 -6.53 28.01 7.15
CA GLY A 11 -5.63 27.92 8.31
C GLY A 11 -5.05 26.51 8.55
N ASN A 12 -5.77 25.44 8.11
CA ASN A 12 -5.28 24.07 8.20
C ASN A 12 -4.24 23.76 7.12
N GLU A 13 -4.44 24.24 5.90
CA GLU A 13 -3.46 24.08 4.81
C GLU A 13 -2.18 24.85 5.11
N GLN A 14 -2.26 26.04 5.70
CA GLN A 14 -1.09 26.80 6.15
C GLN A 14 -0.29 26.02 7.20
N LYS A 15 -0.94 25.40 8.19
CA LYS A 15 -0.30 24.55 9.19
C LYS A 15 0.35 23.30 8.57
N MET A 16 -0.32 22.66 7.60
CA MET A 16 0.25 21.50 6.90
C MET A 16 1.52 21.86 6.14
N VAL A 17 1.55 23.03 5.49
CA VAL A 17 2.77 23.55 4.82
C VAL A 17 3.85 23.86 5.85
N GLU A 18 3.53 24.51 6.95
CA GLU A 18 4.47 24.78 8.04
C GLU A 18 5.07 23.50 8.62
N TRP A 19 4.24 22.49 8.90
CA TRP A 19 4.70 21.20 9.43
C TRP A 19 5.49 20.36 8.42
N SER A 20 5.35 20.64 7.13
CA SER A 20 6.11 19.97 6.07
C SER A 20 7.49 20.58 5.81
N GLN A 21 7.77 21.75 6.39
CA GLN A 21 9.06 22.41 6.24
C GLN A 21 10.11 21.80 7.16
N MET A 22 11.33 21.70 6.67
CA MET A 22 12.48 21.40 7.54
C MET A 22 12.72 22.60 8.46
N HIS A 23 12.76 22.36 9.76
CA HIS A 23 13.15 23.37 10.72
C HIS A 23 14.65 23.70 10.57
N GLU A 24 15.04 24.96 10.81
CA GLU A 24 16.41 25.45 10.60
C GLU A 24 17.47 24.68 11.41
N ASP A 25 17.07 24.10 12.54
CA ASP A 25 17.89 23.28 13.43
C ASP A 25 17.83 21.77 13.13
N ALA A 26 17.10 21.36 12.07
CA ALA A 26 17.06 19.97 11.65
C ALA A 26 18.34 19.61 10.90
N ASP A 27 19.15 18.74 11.49
CA ASP A 27 20.30 18.14 10.82
C ASP A 27 19.83 17.08 9.83
N ALA A 28 20.22 17.21 8.56
CA ALA A 28 19.90 16.27 7.51
C ALA A 28 20.32 14.82 7.84
N SER A 29 21.31 14.62 8.69
CA SER A 29 21.73 13.32 9.18
C SER A 29 20.72 12.66 10.12
N ASN A 30 19.84 13.44 10.74
CA ASN A 30 18.83 12.99 11.69
C ASN A 30 17.43 12.88 11.06
N ILE A 31 17.29 13.14 9.75
CA ILE A 31 16.02 13.06 9.04
C ILE A 31 15.90 11.70 8.36
N LEU A 32 14.78 11.02 8.65
CA LEU A 32 14.44 9.80 7.92
C LEU A 32 13.94 10.18 6.51
N PRO A 33 14.61 9.76 5.43
CA PRO A 33 14.12 10.04 4.08
C PRO A 33 12.82 9.27 3.80
N VAL A 34 11.81 9.98 3.30
CA VAL A 34 10.51 9.40 2.92
C VAL A 34 10.37 9.42 1.41
N TYR A 35 10.15 8.25 0.83
CA TYR A 35 9.89 8.06 -0.60
C TYR A 35 8.43 7.69 -0.79
N VAL A 36 7.76 8.31 -1.75
CA VAL A 36 6.38 7.98 -2.12
C VAL A 36 6.34 7.26 -3.45
N SER A 37 5.46 6.26 -3.55
CA SER A 37 5.32 5.46 -4.76
C SER A 37 3.85 5.07 -4.98
N TRP A 38 3.33 5.35 -6.18
CA TRP A 38 1.96 4.98 -6.56
C TRP A 38 1.77 3.46 -6.62
N GLN A 39 2.85 2.70 -6.87
CA GLN A 39 2.82 1.24 -6.90
C GLN A 39 2.40 0.62 -5.56
N LEU A 40 2.53 1.37 -4.47
CA LEU A 40 2.11 0.95 -3.12
C LEU A 40 0.71 1.44 -2.73
N ASN A 41 0.00 2.13 -3.62
CA ASN A 41 -1.38 2.56 -3.37
C ASN A 41 -2.31 1.38 -3.11
N GLU A 42 -3.44 1.65 -2.43
CA GLU A 42 -4.51 0.66 -2.27
C GLU A 42 -5.04 0.19 -3.63
N ARG A 43 -5.58 -1.01 -3.65
CA ARG A 43 -6.25 -1.58 -4.80
C ARG A 43 -7.36 -0.64 -5.31
N MET A 44 -7.35 -0.35 -6.59
CA MET A 44 -8.39 0.46 -7.22
C MET A 44 -9.70 -0.33 -7.31
N TYR A 45 -10.77 0.24 -6.76
CA TYR A 45 -12.08 -0.39 -6.80
C TYR A 45 -12.91 0.01 -8.03
N GLY A 46 -12.34 0.80 -8.96
CA GLY A 46 -13.00 1.21 -10.21
C GLY A 46 -14.32 1.91 -9.96
N ASP A 47 -15.37 1.46 -10.63
CA ASP A 47 -16.71 2.02 -10.53
C ASP A 47 -17.34 1.86 -9.13
N LEU A 48 -16.76 1.04 -8.28
CA LEU A 48 -17.19 0.87 -6.88
C LEU A 48 -16.53 1.85 -5.92
N GLN A 49 -15.58 2.67 -6.39
CA GLN A 49 -14.84 3.60 -5.56
C GLN A 49 -15.79 4.62 -4.91
N GLY A 50 -15.70 4.76 -3.58
CA GLY A 50 -16.56 5.68 -2.81
C GLY A 50 -18.01 5.20 -2.61
N MET A 51 -18.43 4.09 -3.20
CA MET A 51 -19.76 3.55 -2.97
C MET A 51 -19.91 2.95 -1.58
N ASN A 52 -21.05 3.19 -0.95
CA ASN A 52 -21.42 2.52 0.29
C ASN A 52 -21.57 1.01 0.04
N LYS A 53 -21.09 0.18 0.98
CA LYS A 53 -21.13 -1.29 0.86
C LYS A 53 -22.53 -1.85 0.62
N GLN A 54 -23.55 -1.27 1.28
CA GLN A 54 -24.94 -1.71 1.12
C GLN A 54 -25.46 -1.29 -0.26
N ALA A 55 -25.27 -0.05 -0.66
CA ALA A 55 -25.69 0.42 -1.99
C ALA A 55 -25.03 -0.38 -3.13
N THR A 56 -23.79 -0.83 -2.95
CA THR A 56 -23.12 -1.71 -3.92
C THR A 56 -23.80 -3.06 -4.01
N ARG A 57 -24.18 -3.68 -2.88
CA ARG A 57 -24.92 -4.96 -2.85
C ARG A 57 -26.30 -4.83 -3.45
N ASP A 58 -27.01 -3.74 -3.13
CA ASP A 58 -28.35 -3.49 -3.68
C ASP A 58 -28.33 -3.35 -5.20
N LYS A 59 -27.24 -2.76 -5.73
CA LYS A 59 -27.08 -2.53 -7.18
C LYS A 59 -26.59 -3.75 -7.95
N PHE A 60 -25.66 -4.51 -7.41
CA PHE A 60 -24.94 -5.57 -8.12
C PHE A 60 -25.22 -6.99 -7.58
N GLY A 61 -25.92 -7.11 -6.46
CA GLY A 61 -26.17 -8.37 -5.76
C GLY A 61 -25.01 -8.79 -4.85
N ASP A 62 -25.33 -9.47 -3.77
CA ASP A 62 -24.36 -9.93 -2.75
C ASP A 62 -23.28 -10.86 -3.32
N GLU A 63 -23.68 -11.80 -4.14
CA GLU A 63 -22.77 -12.78 -4.77
C GLU A 63 -21.70 -12.10 -5.63
N GLN A 64 -22.11 -11.18 -6.51
CA GLN A 64 -21.17 -10.48 -7.39
C GLN A 64 -20.21 -9.59 -6.59
N VAL A 65 -20.71 -8.87 -5.58
CA VAL A 65 -19.88 -8.04 -4.70
C VAL A 65 -18.89 -8.89 -3.91
N LYS A 66 -19.31 -10.07 -3.45
CA LYS A 66 -18.44 -11.01 -2.76
C LYS A 66 -17.32 -11.52 -3.67
N ILE A 67 -17.64 -11.85 -4.93
CA ILE A 67 -16.65 -12.26 -5.95
C ILE A 67 -15.60 -11.16 -6.12
N TRP A 68 -15.97 -9.92 -6.40
CA TRP A 68 -15.03 -8.81 -6.58
C TRP A 68 -14.17 -8.52 -5.35
N ARG A 69 -14.68 -8.79 -4.16
CA ARG A 69 -13.96 -8.53 -2.91
C ARG A 69 -13.06 -9.65 -2.46
N ARG A 70 -13.37 -10.90 -2.87
CA ARG A 70 -12.74 -12.12 -2.35
C ARG A 70 -12.13 -13.01 -3.42
N SER A 71 -12.10 -12.60 -4.69
CA SER A 71 -11.34 -13.28 -5.74
C SER A 71 -9.94 -12.70 -5.84
N TYR A 72 -9.00 -13.54 -6.24
CA TYR A 72 -7.64 -13.12 -6.52
C TYR A 72 -7.54 -12.36 -7.85
N ASP A 73 -8.22 -12.86 -8.88
CA ASP A 73 -8.06 -12.51 -10.30
C ASP A 73 -9.27 -11.80 -10.93
N ILE A 74 -10.43 -11.74 -10.26
CA ILE A 74 -11.62 -11.10 -10.81
C ILE A 74 -11.75 -9.66 -10.31
N PRO A 75 -11.47 -8.63 -11.18
CA PRO A 75 -11.59 -7.25 -10.80
C PRO A 75 -13.04 -6.75 -10.82
N PRO A 76 -13.38 -5.72 -10.05
CA PRO A 76 -14.59 -4.94 -10.28
C PRO A 76 -14.48 -4.16 -11.59
N PRO A 77 -15.62 -3.67 -12.16
CA PRO A 77 -15.60 -2.89 -13.39
C PRO A 77 -14.65 -1.69 -13.27
N ASN A 78 -13.76 -1.55 -14.24
CA ASN A 78 -12.72 -0.50 -14.29
C ASN A 78 -11.77 -0.45 -13.07
N GLY A 79 -11.70 -1.52 -12.29
CA GLY A 79 -10.87 -1.62 -11.10
C GLY A 79 -9.78 -2.68 -11.19
N GLU A 80 -9.13 -2.92 -10.06
CA GLU A 80 -8.05 -3.91 -9.91
C GLU A 80 -8.55 -5.15 -9.14
N SER A 81 -8.10 -6.32 -9.55
CA SER A 81 -8.05 -7.52 -8.72
C SER A 81 -6.81 -7.48 -7.80
N LEU A 82 -6.68 -8.44 -6.90
CA LEU A 82 -5.43 -8.57 -6.12
C LEU A 82 -4.25 -8.93 -7.03
N GLU A 83 -4.48 -9.73 -8.07
CA GLU A 83 -3.49 -10.05 -9.10
C GLU A 83 -2.97 -8.80 -9.82
N LEU A 84 -3.86 -7.88 -10.24
CA LEU A 84 -3.48 -6.61 -10.87
C LEU A 84 -2.74 -5.68 -9.89
N THR A 85 -3.14 -5.67 -8.62
CA THR A 85 -2.40 -4.96 -7.57
C THR A 85 -0.98 -5.53 -7.42
N ALA A 86 -0.84 -6.85 -7.38
CA ALA A 86 0.44 -7.54 -7.31
C ALA A 86 1.33 -7.24 -8.54
N ALA A 87 0.73 -7.18 -9.72
CA ALA A 87 1.44 -6.89 -10.97
C ALA A 87 2.17 -5.54 -10.99
N ARG A 88 1.74 -4.57 -10.17
CA ARG A 88 2.44 -3.28 -10.01
C ARG A 88 3.29 -3.22 -8.74
N THR A 89 2.89 -3.91 -7.68
CA THR A 89 3.57 -3.88 -6.38
C THR A 89 4.84 -4.73 -6.38
N ILE A 90 4.79 -5.94 -6.95
CA ILE A 90 5.92 -6.88 -6.95
C ILE A 90 7.11 -6.34 -7.75
N PRO A 91 6.97 -5.81 -8.98
CA PRO A 91 8.09 -5.22 -9.68
C PRO A 91 8.74 -4.05 -8.92
N TYR A 92 7.96 -3.26 -8.19
CA TYR A 92 8.51 -2.20 -7.33
C TYR A 92 9.27 -2.76 -6.12
N LEU A 93 8.74 -3.81 -5.48
CA LEU A 93 9.45 -4.53 -4.44
C LEU A 93 10.81 -5.02 -4.95
N GLU A 94 10.85 -5.74 -6.07
CA GLU A 94 12.06 -6.37 -6.63
C GLU A 94 13.07 -5.35 -7.18
N SER A 95 12.61 -4.27 -7.78
CA SER A 95 13.51 -3.31 -8.44
C SER A 95 13.97 -2.15 -7.54
N VAL A 96 13.25 -1.87 -6.46
CA VAL A 96 13.53 -0.72 -5.60
C VAL A 96 13.76 -1.12 -4.14
N LEU A 97 12.81 -1.87 -3.54
CA LEU A 97 12.87 -2.15 -2.10
C LEU A 97 13.93 -3.19 -1.77
N LEU A 98 13.95 -4.34 -2.44
CA LEU A 98 14.94 -5.38 -2.17
C LEU A 98 16.37 -4.93 -2.45
N PRO A 99 16.69 -4.23 -3.56
CA PRO A 99 18.03 -3.68 -3.76
C PRO A 99 18.46 -2.66 -2.71
N ALA A 100 17.52 -1.87 -2.17
CA ALA A 100 17.84 -0.96 -1.07
C ALA A 100 18.18 -1.73 0.22
N TYR A 101 17.47 -2.81 0.52
CA TYR A 101 17.78 -3.71 1.63
C TYR A 101 19.17 -4.39 1.44
N GLU A 102 19.47 -4.87 0.23
CA GLU A 102 20.77 -5.49 -0.09
C GLU A 102 21.95 -4.52 0.07
N GLN A 103 21.70 -3.21 -0.04
CA GLN A 103 22.68 -2.17 0.28
C GLN A 103 22.84 -1.93 1.79
N GLY A 104 22.22 -2.74 2.64
CA GLY A 104 22.29 -2.65 4.09
C GLY A 104 21.33 -1.62 4.72
N LYS A 105 20.33 -1.16 3.97
CA LYS A 105 19.32 -0.21 4.50
C LYS A 105 18.22 -0.96 5.23
N HIS A 106 17.79 -0.41 6.36
CA HIS A 106 16.53 -0.80 6.98
C HIS A 106 15.38 -0.06 6.31
N LEU A 107 14.34 -0.79 5.91
CA LEU A 107 13.20 -0.22 5.20
C LEU A 107 11.96 -0.27 6.08
N PHE A 108 11.28 0.86 6.21
CA PHE A 108 9.94 0.95 6.78
C PHE A 108 8.94 1.22 5.66
N VAL A 109 8.07 0.24 5.37
CA VAL A 109 7.08 0.32 4.30
C VAL A 109 5.71 0.54 4.91
N ALA A 110 5.17 1.76 4.79
CA ALA A 110 3.79 2.06 5.14
C ALA A 110 2.94 2.05 3.86
N ALA A 111 1.99 1.10 3.78
CA ALA A 111 1.16 0.92 2.61
C ALA A 111 -0.25 0.43 3.01
N HIS A 112 -1.02 -0.05 2.05
CA HIS A 112 -2.41 -0.44 2.24
C HIS A 112 -2.58 -1.96 2.28
N GLY A 113 -3.76 -2.42 2.75
CA GLY A 113 -4.01 -3.84 2.96
C GLY A 113 -3.75 -4.72 1.74
N ASN A 114 -4.21 -4.34 0.54
CA ASN A 114 -4.01 -5.18 -0.64
C ASN A 114 -2.60 -5.08 -1.24
N SER A 115 -1.96 -3.92 -1.20
CA SER A 115 -0.55 -3.80 -1.61
C SER A 115 0.38 -4.55 -0.66
N LEU A 116 0.14 -4.49 0.66
CA LEU A 116 0.89 -5.29 1.64
C LEU A 116 0.66 -6.80 1.47
N ARG A 117 -0.57 -7.25 1.20
CA ARG A 117 -0.85 -8.66 0.88
C ARG A 117 -0.05 -9.15 -0.32
N SER A 118 0.10 -8.33 -1.35
CA SER A 118 0.90 -8.66 -2.53
C SER A 118 2.37 -8.84 -2.17
N ILE A 119 2.92 -7.97 -1.32
CA ILE A 119 4.30 -8.09 -0.82
C ILE A 119 4.47 -9.35 0.02
N ILE A 120 3.59 -9.59 0.97
CA ILE A 120 3.63 -10.78 1.85
C ILE A 120 3.52 -12.05 1.03
N MET A 121 2.59 -12.11 0.08
CA MET A 121 2.45 -13.25 -0.83
C MET A 121 3.76 -13.58 -1.54
N HIS A 122 4.46 -12.55 -2.05
CA HIS A 122 5.73 -12.74 -2.74
C HIS A 122 6.85 -13.20 -1.78
N LEU A 123 6.99 -12.55 -0.62
CA LEU A 123 8.05 -12.87 0.33
C LEU A 123 7.89 -14.24 0.98
N GLU A 124 6.66 -14.67 1.23
CA GLU A 124 6.35 -15.95 1.89
C GLU A 124 6.01 -17.08 0.91
N GLY A 125 5.89 -16.79 -0.40
CA GLY A 125 5.54 -17.76 -1.44
C GLY A 125 4.12 -18.31 -1.29
N LEU A 126 3.16 -17.47 -0.84
CA LEU A 126 1.79 -17.89 -0.60
C LEU A 126 1.05 -18.17 -1.91
N SER A 127 0.17 -19.17 -1.88
CA SER A 127 -0.79 -19.45 -2.95
C SER A 127 -1.88 -18.36 -3.04
N LYS A 128 -2.64 -18.41 -4.15
CA LYS A 128 -3.81 -17.52 -4.35
C LYS A 128 -4.84 -17.68 -3.23
N GLU A 129 -5.07 -18.90 -2.78
CA GLU A 129 -6.01 -19.24 -1.72
C GLU A 129 -5.53 -18.72 -0.36
N GLU A 130 -4.25 -18.91 -0.05
CA GLU A 130 -3.66 -18.48 1.22
C GLU A 130 -3.68 -16.96 1.36
N VAL A 131 -3.32 -16.21 0.31
CA VAL A 131 -3.30 -14.74 0.38
C VAL A 131 -4.69 -14.13 0.54
N LEU A 132 -5.73 -14.79 0.02
CA LEU A 132 -7.12 -14.34 0.22
C LEU A 132 -7.59 -14.49 1.67
N GLY A 133 -7.08 -15.48 2.39
CA GLY A 133 -7.32 -15.69 3.81
C GLY A 133 -6.42 -14.86 4.73
N LEU A 134 -5.38 -14.22 4.19
CA LEU A 134 -4.44 -13.45 4.99
C LEU A 134 -5.10 -12.18 5.55
N GLU A 135 -5.06 -12.02 6.85
CA GLU A 135 -5.43 -10.77 7.52
C GLU A 135 -4.17 -9.91 7.75
N VAL A 136 -4.27 -8.63 7.44
CA VAL A 136 -3.23 -7.64 7.69
C VAL A 136 -3.81 -6.61 8.65
N PRO A 137 -3.56 -6.73 9.96
CA PRO A 137 -4.13 -5.83 10.94
C PRO A 137 -3.54 -4.43 10.80
N THR A 138 -4.40 -3.42 10.88
CA THR A 138 -3.99 -2.02 10.79
C THR A 138 -3.19 -1.61 12.04
N GLY A 139 -2.05 -0.94 11.81
CA GLY A 139 -1.22 -0.42 12.90
C GLY A 139 -0.37 -1.47 13.62
N VAL A 140 -0.36 -2.71 13.16
CA VAL A 140 0.51 -3.76 13.68
C VAL A 140 1.71 -3.92 12.74
N PRO A 141 2.95 -3.65 13.20
CA PRO A 141 4.12 -3.80 12.37
C PRO A 141 4.45 -5.28 12.12
N MET A 142 4.89 -5.59 10.92
CA MET A 142 5.44 -6.88 10.54
C MET A 142 6.91 -6.70 10.20
N MET A 143 7.78 -7.55 10.70
CA MET A 143 9.19 -7.51 10.40
C MET A 143 9.60 -8.74 9.60
N TYR A 144 10.38 -8.51 8.55
CA TYR A 144 10.95 -9.55 7.70
C TYR A 144 12.46 -9.44 7.70
N GLU A 145 13.10 -10.58 7.73
CA GLU A 145 14.56 -10.74 7.63
C GLU A 145 14.91 -11.79 6.58
N LEU A 146 15.97 -11.55 5.82
CA LEU A 146 16.51 -12.53 4.90
C LEU A 146 17.43 -13.48 5.65
N GLN A 147 17.00 -14.71 5.84
CA GLN A 147 17.74 -15.75 6.56
C GLN A 147 18.04 -16.92 5.61
N ASN A 148 19.33 -17.15 5.31
CA ASN A 148 19.77 -18.20 4.39
C ASN A 148 19.10 -18.15 3.00
N GLY A 149 18.90 -16.96 2.46
CA GLY A 149 18.27 -16.75 1.15
C GLY A 149 16.74 -16.85 1.14
N VAL A 150 16.10 -16.97 2.31
CA VAL A 150 14.64 -17.06 2.44
C VAL A 150 14.16 -15.93 3.34
N TRP A 151 13.13 -15.22 2.91
CA TRP A 151 12.47 -14.21 3.72
C TRP A 151 11.66 -14.85 4.84
N LYS A 152 11.90 -14.43 6.06
CA LYS A 152 11.17 -14.90 7.24
C LYS A 152 10.56 -13.75 7.99
N ARG A 153 9.30 -13.91 8.32
CA ARG A 153 8.60 -13.00 9.24
C ARG A 153 9.08 -13.31 10.67
N THR A 154 9.68 -12.32 11.31
CA THR A 154 10.24 -12.45 12.67
C THR A 154 9.35 -11.78 13.72
N MET A 155 8.46 -10.88 13.28
CA MET A 155 7.45 -10.26 14.11
C MET A 155 6.15 -10.10 13.30
N TRP A 156 5.03 -10.32 13.96
CA TRP A 156 3.69 -10.11 13.38
C TRP A 156 3.26 -8.73 13.62
#